data_df1995374b470f683a8112c52cc10770
#
_entry.id   df1995374b470f683a8112c52cc10770
#
_cell.length_a   1.000
_cell.length_b   1.000
_cell.length_c   1.000
_cell.angle_alpha   90.00
_cell.angle_beta   90.00
_cell.angle_gamma   90.00
#
_symmetry.space_group_name_H-M   'P 1'
#
loop_
_entity.id
_entity.type
_entity.pdbx_description
1 polymer ?
#
loop_
_entity_poly.entity_id
_entity_poly.type
_entity_poly.pdbx_seq_one_letter_code
_entity_poly.pdbx_strand_id
1 'polypeptide(L)'
;MVQRPASSPDAKPPTAPGEGRIRIDVLVTDKAGNPVKGLEQKDFTLLDNNQQAKILTFHAYDGSAHPGEPAVEAIVLIDTVNMPFSSISFVRQQLQNFLRQNGGHLAQPTSVFVFTNEKVDAQRVPALDGNALAEEMEKLDVHLRTLQRSAGEWGAVERFDLSVRTMEQIAEAESAKPGRKLLIWAGPGWPLLDTPGIQSTDTGRRQMFAEIVDLSKRLRDARVSVYSISQGTPGLGTFLYQDFLKGVKNPDKANAPNLALKVLAVQSGGRVVGPDNDLAGQIANCARDAGPYYTLSFDPPKADRANEYHDLKVLVSNSTLVVHTRTGYYNEP
;
A
#
# COMPACT_ATOMS: atom_id res chain seq x y z
N MET A 1 49.36 34.73 -2.39
CA MET A 1 49.13 33.32 -2.04
C MET A 1 47.77 33.27 -1.31
N VAL A 2 46.74 32.84 -2.01
CA VAL A 2 45.38 32.69 -1.45
C VAL A 2 45.19 31.21 -1.18
N GLN A 3 45.02 30.84 0.08
CA GLN A 3 44.73 29.46 0.49
C GLN A 3 43.29 29.10 0.13
N ARG A 4 43.15 28.00 -0.60
CA ARG A 4 41.91 27.32 -0.92
C ARG A 4 41.38 26.60 0.33
N PRO A 5 40.11 26.69 0.70
CA PRO A 5 39.59 25.91 1.80
C PRO A 5 39.47 24.42 1.39
N ALA A 6 39.81 23.55 2.33
CA ALA A 6 39.75 22.10 2.19
C ALA A 6 38.32 21.65 1.98
N SER A 7 38.08 20.82 0.97
CA SER A 7 36.83 20.12 0.70
C SER A 7 36.58 19.10 1.80
N SER A 8 35.41 19.17 2.42
CA SER A 8 34.88 18.14 3.32
C SER A 8 34.69 16.81 2.56
N PRO A 9 34.89 15.66 3.21
CA PRO A 9 34.74 14.37 2.53
C PRO A 9 33.30 14.14 2.10
N ASP A 10 33.13 13.75 0.84
CA ASP A 10 31.92 13.37 0.18
C ASP A 10 31.11 12.36 1.02
N ALA A 11 29.91 12.76 1.43
CA ALA A 11 28.92 11.83 1.92
C ALA A 11 28.48 10.96 0.74
N LYS A 12 28.95 9.71 0.73
CA LYS A 12 28.59 8.71 -0.26
C LYS A 12 27.05 8.51 -0.22
N PRO A 13 26.35 8.57 -1.35
CA PRO A 13 24.90 8.30 -1.36
C PRO A 13 24.63 6.92 -0.77
N PRO A 14 23.49 6.69 -0.09
CA PRO A 14 23.19 5.43 0.54
C PRO A 14 23.22 4.33 -0.52
N THR A 15 24.15 3.39 -0.34
CA THR A 15 24.30 2.22 -1.19
C THR A 15 22.98 1.45 -1.18
N ALA A 16 22.51 1.01 -2.36
CA ALA A 16 21.39 0.09 -2.46
C ALA A 16 21.60 -1.10 -1.50
N PRO A 17 20.54 -1.62 -0.86
CA PRO A 17 20.67 -2.78 0.02
C PRO A 17 21.40 -3.90 -0.73
N GLY A 18 22.35 -4.57 -0.07
CA GLY A 18 23.01 -5.76 -0.65
C GLY A 18 21.94 -6.80 -1.01
N GLU A 19 22.21 -7.63 -2.01
CA GLU A 19 21.33 -8.74 -2.39
C GLU A 19 20.95 -9.55 -1.14
N GLY A 20 19.63 -9.75 -0.93
CA GLY A 20 19.06 -10.47 0.21
C GLY A 20 18.62 -9.60 1.39
N ARG A 21 19.06 -8.35 1.51
CA ARG A 21 18.68 -7.49 2.65
C ARG A 21 17.22 -7.04 2.58
N ILE A 22 16.48 -7.24 3.65
CA ILE A 22 15.09 -6.78 3.78
C ILE A 22 15.07 -5.34 4.31
N ARG A 23 14.34 -4.49 3.60
CA ARG A 23 14.04 -3.12 3.99
C ARG A 23 12.54 -2.99 4.29
N ILE A 24 12.20 -2.35 5.40
CA ILE A 24 10.83 -2.10 5.81
C ILE A 24 10.64 -0.64 6.15
N ASP A 25 9.49 -0.10 5.77
CA ASP A 25 9.03 1.21 6.19
C ASP A 25 8.12 1.06 7.41
N VAL A 26 8.31 1.91 8.40
CA VAL A 26 7.62 1.87 9.69
C VAL A 26 7.00 3.24 9.96
N LEU A 27 5.70 3.29 10.01
CA LEU A 27 4.95 4.45 10.47
C LEU A 27 4.64 4.24 11.95
N VAL A 28 4.95 5.23 12.78
CA VAL A 28 4.58 5.24 14.19
C VAL A 28 3.61 6.38 14.41
N THR A 29 2.45 6.09 15.01
CA THR A 29 1.43 7.10 15.31
C THR A 29 1.09 7.13 16.79
N ASP A 30 0.55 8.26 17.24
CA ASP A 30 -0.15 8.34 18.51
C ASP A 30 -1.54 7.64 18.41
N LYS A 31 -2.28 7.60 19.52
CA LYS A 31 -3.64 7.02 19.56
C LYS A 31 -4.65 7.79 18.72
N ALA A 32 -4.37 9.05 18.39
CA ALA A 32 -5.21 9.86 17.51
C ALA A 32 -4.87 9.66 16.02
N GLY A 33 -3.85 8.84 15.72
CA GLY A 33 -3.40 8.54 14.36
C GLY A 33 -2.45 9.58 13.78
N ASN A 34 -1.89 10.49 14.59
CA ASN A 34 -0.92 11.45 14.11
C ASN A 34 0.48 10.81 14.07
N PRO A 35 1.23 10.96 12.95
CA PRO A 35 2.59 10.46 12.85
C PRO A 35 3.52 11.07 13.90
N VAL A 36 4.34 10.24 14.52
CA VAL A 36 5.29 10.59 15.58
C VAL A 36 6.70 10.65 14.99
N LYS A 37 7.42 11.76 15.26
CA LYS A 37 8.81 11.97 14.87
C LYS A 37 9.75 11.96 16.07
N GLY A 38 11.05 11.85 15.80
CA GLY A 38 12.09 12.00 16.83
C GLY A 38 12.43 10.70 17.56
N LEU A 39 11.91 9.55 17.12
CA LEU A 39 12.37 8.25 17.64
C LEU A 39 13.74 7.90 17.07
N GLU A 40 14.57 7.24 17.87
CA GLU A 40 15.90 6.77 17.51
C GLU A 40 15.93 5.26 17.31
N GLN A 41 16.97 4.71 16.70
CA GLN A 41 17.10 3.25 16.49
C GLN A 41 16.93 2.44 17.78
N LYS A 42 17.42 2.95 18.92
CA LYS A 42 17.31 2.30 20.24
C LYS A 42 15.87 2.11 20.72
N ASP A 43 14.94 2.92 20.19
CA ASP A 43 13.52 2.86 20.55
C ASP A 43 12.78 1.72 19.84
N PHE A 44 13.43 1.08 18.84
CA PHE A 44 12.84 0.04 18.03
C PHE A 44 13.40 -1.35 18.36
N THR A 45 12.51 -2.32 18.44
CA THR A 45 12.86 -3.74 18.48
C THR A 45 12.21 -4.42 17.28
N LEU A 46 13.02 -5.07 16.44
CA LEU A 46 12.57 -5.84 15.30
C LEU A 46 12.57 -7.33 15.67
N LEU A 47 11.45 -8.00 15.42
CA LEU A 47 11.31 -9.44 15.59
C LEU A 47 11.00 -10.09 14.23
N ASP A 48 11.71 -11.16 13.91
CA ASP A 48 11.49 -12.05 12.78
C ASP A 48 11.13 -13.45 13.34
N ASN A 49 9.96 -13.96 13.02
CA ASN A 49 9.41 -15.18 13.62
C ASN A 49 9.53 -15.20 15.16
N ASN A 50 9.25 -14.07 15.81
CA ASN A 50 9.41 -13.80 17.24
C ASN A 50 10.84 -13.87 17.79
N GLN A 51 11.86 -13.97 16.94
CA GLN A 51 13.26 -13.85 17.32
C GLN A 51 13.77 -12.44 17.03
N GLN A 52 14.57 -11.88 17.94
CA GLN A 52 15.11 -10.54 17.75
C GLN A 52 16.08 -10.51 16.56
N ALA A 53 15.76 -9.68 15.56
CA ALA A 53 16.62 -9.42 14.41
C ALA A 53 17.42 -8.12 14.62
N LYS A 54 18.69 -8.14 14.19
CA LYS A 54 19.56 -6.98 14.29
C LYS A 54 19.20 -5.94 13.23
N ILE A 55 18.84 -4.73 13.66
CA ILE A 55 18.66 -3.59 12.78
C ILE A 55 20.05 -3.14 12.30
N LEU A 56 20.28 -3.21 11.00
CA LEU A 56 21.57 -2.86 10.36
C LEU A 56 21.62 -1.41 9.91
N THR A 57 20.51 -0.91 9.35
CA THR A 57 20.38 0.50 9.01
C THR A 57 19.09 1.04 9.60
N PHE A 58 19.14 2.29 10.01
CA PHE A 58 18.01 3.06 10.52
C PHE A 58 18.04 4.43 9.88
N HIS A 59 16.91 4.86 9.36
CA HIS A 59 16.75 6.21 8.86
C HIS A 59 15.40 6.77 9.31
N ALA A 60 15.41 7.99 9.85
CA ALA A 60 14.22 8.71 10.28
C ALA A 60 13.92 9.82 9.26
N TYR A 61 12.73 9.78 8.68
CA TYR A 61 12.19 10.82 7.81
C TYR A 61 11.25 11.70 8.63
N ASP A 62 11.44 13.00 8.59
CA ASP A 62 10.62 13.94 9.36
C ASP A 62 9.40 14.46 8.58
N GLY A 63 9.23 14.02 7.34
CA GLY A 63 8.17 14.46 6.44
C GLY A 63 8.49 15.72 5.65
N SER A 64 9.67 16.34 5.87
CA SER A 64 10.14 17.47 5.07
C SER A 64 10.84 16.97 3.80
N ALA A 65 10.78 17.76 2.73
CA ALA A 65 11.54 17.46 1.52
C ALA A 65 13.02 17.79 1.75
N HIS A 66 13.88 16.78 1.70
CA HIS A 66 15.32 16.96 1.77
C HIS A 66 15.98 16.73 0.41
N PRO A 67 17.01 17.51 0.04
CA PRO A 67 17.75 17.28 -1.19
C PRO A 67 18.33 15.85 -1.23
N GLY A 68 18.02 15.10 -2.30
CA GLY A 68 18.49 13.72 -2.48
C GLY A 68 17.61 12.63 -1.85
N GLU A 69 16.60 12.98 -1.08
CA GLU A 69 15.59 12.04 -0.60
C GLU A 69 14.36 12.05 -1.52
N PRO A 70 13.91 10.88 -1.99
CA PRO A 70 12.70 10.82 -2.79
C PRO A 70 11.48 11.13 -1.92
N ALA A 71 10.62 12.01 -2.40
CA ALA A 71 9.35 12.32 -1.72
C ALA A 71 8.46 11.06 -1.63
N VAL A 72 7.62 11.00 -0.60
CA VAL A 72 6.56 10.00 -0.51
C VAL A 72 5.43 10.41 -1.46
N GLU A 73 5.02 9.52 -2.35
CA GLU A 73 3.91 9.74 -3.27
C GLU A 73 2.61 9.21 -2.67
N ALA A 74 1.52 9.98 -2.74
CA ALA A 74 0.17 9.52 -2.49
C ALA A 74 -0.52 9.19 -3.83
N ILE A 75 -0.90 7.94 -4.02
CA ILE A 75 -1.63 7.48 -5.21
C ILE A 75 -3.08 7.25 -4.77
N VAL A 76 -4.02 8.08 -5.24
CA VAL A 76 -5.44 7.89 -4.95
C VAL A 76 -6.08 7.17 -6.11
N LEU A 77 -6.56 5.94 -5.88
CA LEU A 77 -7.21 5.12 -6.88
C LEU A 77 -8.73 5.08 -6.65
N ILE A 78 -9.48 5.42 -7.70
CA ILE A 78 -10.94 5.24 -7.75
C ILE A 78 -11.24 3.90 -8.41
N ASP A 79 -11.92 3.03 -7.69
CA ASP A 79 -12.35 1.72 -8.17
C ASP A 79 -13.73 1.80 -8.84
N THR A 80 -13.77 1.99 -10.16
CA THR A 80 -15.03 2.01 -10.90
C THR A 80 -15.50 0.62 -11.31
N VAL A 81 -14.66 -0.40 -11.17
CA VAL A 81 -14.96 -1.79 -11.53
C VAL A 81 -15.86 -2.46 -10.50
N ASN A 82 -15.54 -2.28 -9.22
CA ASN A 82 -16.26 -2.94 -8.11
C ASN A 82 -17.37 -2.07 -7.52
N MET A 83 -17.42 -0.79 -7.88
CA MET A 83 -18.35 0.18 -7.32
C MET A 83 -19.66 0.24 -8.16
N PRO A 84 -20.85 0.37 -7.53
CA PRO A 84 -22.05 0.71 -8.25
C PRO A 84 -21.92 2.05 -8.98
N PHE A 85 -22.50 2.15 -10.17
CA PHE A 85 -22.45 3.39 -10.96
C PHE A 85 -22.93 4.63 -10.19
N SER A 86 -23.99 4.47 -9.41
CA SER A 86 -24.53 5.55 -8.55
C SER A 86 -23.53 6.10 -7.54
N SER A 87 -22.55 5.31 -7.12
CA SER A 87 -21.53 5.72 -6.16
C SER A 87 -20.35 6.43 -6.79
N ILE A 88 -20.12 6.24 -8.09
CA ILE A 88 -18.94 6.80 -8.80
C ILE A 88 -18.98 8.34 -8.75
N SER A 89 -20.12 8.96 -9.00
CA SER A 89 -20.26 10.43 -8.96
C SER A 89 -19.97 10.99 -7.58
N PHE A 90 -20.42 10.30 -6.53
CA PHE A 90 -20.11 10.70 -5.14
C PHE A 90 -18.61 10.63 -4.86
N VAL A 91 -17.96 9.50 -5.17
CA VAL A 91 -16.54 9.30 -4.93
C VAL A 91 -15.71 10.34 -5.70
N ARG A 92 -16.08 10.63 -6.94
CA ARG A 92 -15.45 11.68 -7.74
C ARG A 92 -15.57 13.06 -7.11
N GLN A 93 -16.76 13.42 -6.67
CA GLN A 93 -16.99 14.71 -5.99
C GLN A 93 -16.14 14.80 -4.71
N GLN A 94 -16.08 13.74 -3.93
CA GLN A 94 -15.27 13.69 -2.72
C GLN A 94 -13.75 13.77 -3.02
N LEU A 95 -13.30 13.13 -4.09
CA LEU A 95 -11.91 13.29 -4.52
C LEU A 95 -11.61 14.72 -4.98
N GLN A 96 -12.49 15.36 -5.75
CA GLN A 96 -12.36 16.77 -6.11
C GLN A 96 -12.30 17.66 -4.87
N ASN A 97 -13.15 17.38 -3.86
CA ASN A 97 -13.12 18.10 -2.60
C ASN A 97 -11.76 17.95 -1.90
N PHE A 98 -11.19 16.73 -1.84
CA PHE A 98 -9.86 16.50 -1.30
C PHE A 98 -8.79 17.29 -2.08
N LEU A 99 -8.78 17.21 -3.40
CA LEU A 99 -7.78 17.87 -4.24
C LEU A 99 -7.82 19.40 -4.12
N ARG A 100 -9.00 19.98 -3.91
CA ARG A 100 -9.19 21.44 -3.76
C ARG A 100 -9.07 21.95 -2.32
N GLN A 101 -8.82 21.06 -1.34
CA GLN A 101 -8.54 21.50 0.03
C GLN A 101 -7.32 22.41 0.08
N ASN A 102 -7.27 23.29 1.06
CA ASN A 102 -6.17 24.26 1.25
C ASN A 102 -5.81 25.07 -0.02
N GLY A 103 -6.81 25.43 -0.82
CA GLY A 103 -6.61 26.16 -2.08
C GLY A 103 -5.97 25.31 -3.19
N GLY A 104 -6.01 23.99 -3.08
CA GLY A 104 -5.39 23.05 -4.00
C GLY A 104 -3.93 22.73 -3.70
N HIS A 105 -3.39 23.20 -2.58
CA HIS A 105 -2.02 22.86 -2.18
C HIS A 105 -1.97 21.50 -1.47
N LEU A 106 -1.36 20.51 -2.12
CA LEU A 106 -1.17 19.17 -1.59
C LEU A 106 0.15 19.09 -0.80
N ALA A 107 0.11 18.41 0.36
CA ALA A 107 1.27 18.29 1.25
C ALA A 107 2.38 17.39 0.69
N GLN A 108 2.02 16.46 -0.21
CA GLN A 108 2.94 15.54 -0.89
C GLN A 108 2.55 15.38 -2.35
N PRO A 109 3.50 14.99 -3.22
CA PRO A 109 3.20 14.63 -4.60
C PRO A 109 2.07 13.59 -4.65
N THR A 110 1.02 13.91 -5.38
CA THR A 110 -0.18 13.06 -5.47
C THR A 110 -0.46 12.71 -6.92
N SER A 111 -0.85 11.47 -7.14
CA SER A 111 -1.35 10.96 -8.42
C SER A 111 -2.77 10.45 -8.28
N VAL A 112 -3.58 10.61 -9.32
CA VAL A 112 -4.94 10.07 -9.38
C VAL A 112 -4.99 8.95 -10.40
N PHE A 113 -5.44 7.78 -9.97
CA PHE A 113 -5.64 6.61 -10.80
C PHE A 113 -7.12 6.28 -10.88
N VAL A 114 -7.60 5.93 -12.07
CA VAL A 114 -8.97 5.45 -12.28
C VAL A 114 -8.89 4.03 -12.81
N PHE A 115 -9.37 3.10 -12.02
CA PHE A 115 -9.45 1.68 -12.39
C PHE A 115 -10.74 1.41 -13.15
N THR A 116 -10.62 1.01 -14.41
CA THR A 116 -11.72 0.68 -15.31
C THR A 116 -11.62 -0.77 -15.79
N ASN A 117 -12.65 -1.27 -16.48
CA ASN A 117 -12.64 -2.64 -17.03
C ASN A 117 -11.56 -2.85 -18.11
N GLU A 118 -11.07 -1.79 -18.75
CA GLU A 118 -10.11 -1.90 -19.84
C GLU A 118 -8.68 -1.66 -19.37
N LYS A 119 -8.49 -0.74 -18.43
CA LYS A 119 -7.16 -0.28 -18.02
C LYS A 119 -7.20 0.51 -16.71
N VAL A 120 -6.03 0.79 -16.21
CA VAL A 120 -5.83 1.86 -15.23
C VAL A 120 -5.43 3.12 -15.96
N ASP A 121 -6.29 4.13 -15.96
CA ASP A 121 -5.93 5.46 -16.39
C ASP A 121 -5.18 6.13 -15.24
N ALA A 122 -3.89 6.32 -15.44
CA ALA A 122 -3.01 6.89 -14.44
C ALA A 122 -2.47 8.23 -14.92
N GLN A 123 -2.44 9.20 -14.03
CA GLN A 123 -1.70 10.42 -14.27
C GLN A 123 -0.19 10.12 -14.28
N ARG A 124 0.51 10.61 -15.30
CA ARG A 124 1.91 10.23 -15.55
C ARG A 124 2.90 10.81 -14.56
N VAL A 125 2.60 11.98 -13.98
CA VAL A 125 3.52 12.71 -13.10
C VAL A 125 2.78 13.14 -11.83
N PRO A 126 3.26 12.76 -10.64
CA PRO A 126 2.68 13.22 -9.39
C PRO A 126 2.77 14.75 -9.28
N ALA A 127 1.73 15.39 -8.78
CA ALA A 127 1.67 16.83 -8.66
C ALA A 127 1.40 17.29 -7.21
N LEU A 128 1.86 18.51 -6.90
CA LEU A 128 1.52 19.22 -5.66
C LEU A 128 0.34 20.19 -5.85
N ASP A 129 -0.07 20.40 -7.10
CA ASP A 129 -1.21 21.23 -7.46
C ASP A 129 -2.48 20.37 -7.64
N GLY A 130 -3.29 20.34 -6.59
CA GLY A 130 -4.54 19.60 -6.57
C GLY A 130 -5.61 20.22 -7.48
N ASN A 131 -5.55 21.53 -7.77
CA ASN A 131 -6.50 22.14 -8.72
C ASN A 131 -6.24 21.65 -10.14
N ALA A 132 -4.97 21.58 -10.54
CA ALA A 132 -4.58 21.00 -11.83
C ALA A 132 -5.00 19.54 -11.95
N LEU A 133 -4.81 18.73 -10.87
CA LEU A 133 -5.27 17.35 -10.81
C LEU A 133 -6.79 17.21 -10.96
N ALA A 134 -7.54 18.08 -10.30
CA ALA A 134 -9.00 18.09 -10.38
C ALA A 134 -9.50 18.42 -11.79
N GLU A 135 -8.85 19.38 -12.48
CA GLU A 135 -9.15 19.72 -13.87
C GLU A 135 -8.83 18.59 -14.86
N GLU A 136 -7.69 17.89 -14.66
CA GLU A 136 -7.34 16.71 -15.46
C GLU A 136 -8.35 15.59 -15.27
N MET A 137 -8.78 15.35 -14.03
CA MET A 137 -9.80 14.35 -13.73
C MET A 137 -11.14 14.66 -14.39
N GLU A 138 -11.53 15.91 -14.51
CA GLU A 138 -12.74 16.32 -15.23
C GLU A 138 -12.67 15.94 -16.73
N LYS A 139 -11.50 16.00 -17.33
CA LYS A 139 -11.28 15.61 -18.74
C LYS A 139 -11.34 14.09 -18.95
N LEU A 140 -10.96 13.30 -17.96
CA LEU A 140 -11.07 11.83 -18.01
C LEU A 140 -12.51 11.33 -18.01
N ASP A 141 -13.45 12.17 -17.64
CA ASP A 141 -14.86 11.88 -17.44
C ASP A 141 -15.62 11.40 -18.67
N VAL A 142 -15.21 11.83 -19.82
CA VAL A 142 -15.90 11.56 -21.09
C VAL A 142 -15.86 10.06 -21.45
N HIS A 143 -14.97 9.28 -20.83
CA HIS A 143 -14.72 7.88 -21.16
C HIS A 143 -15.14 6.88 -20.07
N LEU A 144 -15.66 7.34 -18.92
CA LEU A 144 -16.17 6.47 -17.86
C LEU A 144 -17.54 5.87 -18.21
N ARG A 145 -17.67 5.33 -19.43
CA ARG A 145 -18.83 4.52 -19.77
C ARG A 145 -18.66 3.18 -19.08
N THR A 146 -19.54 2.91 -18.13
CA THR A 146 -19.69 1.60 -17.54
C THR A 146 -20.07 0.61 -18.64
N LEU A 147 -19.11 -0.23 -19.03
CA LEU A 147 -19.43 -1.44 -19.77
C LEU A 147 -20.33 -2.31 -18.89
N GLN A 148 -21.30 -2.99 -19.50
CA GLN A 148 -22.16 -3.94 -18.78
C GLN A 148 -21.25 -4.97 -18.10
N ARG A 149 -21.25 -4.94 -16.79
CA ARG A 149 -20.52 -5.93 -16.00
C ARG A 149 -21.24 -7.26 -16.12
N SER A 150 -20.49 -8.33 -16.32
CA SER A 150 -21.04 -9.66 -16.16
C SER A 150 -21.69 -9.77 -14.78
N ALA A 151 -22.91 -10.26 -14.74
CA ALA A 151 -23.66 -10.47 -13.50
C ALA A 151 -23.31 -11.84 -12.89
N GLY A 152 -23.61 -12.00 -11.60
CA GLY A 152 -23.47 -13.28 -10.91
C GLY A 152 -22.03 -13.66 -10.58
N GLU A 153 -21.82 -14.95 -10.40
CA GLU A 153 -20.55 -15.52 -9.94
C GLU A 153 -19.40 -15.30 -10.92
N TRP A 154 -19.65 -15.51 -12.20
CA TRP A 154 -18.64 -15.26 -13.26
C TRP A 154 -18.18 -13.81 -13.29
N GLY A 155 -19.09 -12.88 -13.13
CA GLY A 155 -18.74 -11.46 -13.04
C GLY A 155 -17.95 -11.13 -11.77
N ALA A 156 -18.19 -11.84 -10.68
CA ALA A 156 -17.41 -11.70 -9.46
C ALA A 156 -15.97 -12.19 -9.65
N VAL A 157 -15.78 -13.36 -10.29
CA VAL A 157 -14.45 -13.90 -10.65
C VAL A 157 -13.70 -12.94 -11.53
N GLU A 158 -14.32 -12.44 -12.59
CA GLU A 158 -13.70 -11.49 -13.52
C GLU A 158 -13.24 -10.20 -12.81
N ARG A 159 -14.08 -9.61 -11.95
CA ARG A 159 -13.72 -8.41 -11.19
C ARG A 159 -12.60 -8.66 -10.17
N PHE A 160 -12.59 -9.83 -9.54
CA PHE A 160 -11.50 -10.23 -8.65
C PHE A 160 -10.17 -10.30 -9.42
N ASP A 161 -10.13 -11.04 -10.51
CA ASP A 161 -8.94 -11.21 -11.34
C ASP A 161 -8.43 -9.87 -11.90
N LEU A 162 -9.33 -9.01 -12.36
CA LEU A 162 -8.99 -7.66 -12.82
C LEU A 162 -8.39 -6.82 -11.70
N SER A 163 -8.93 -6.91 -10.49
CA SER A 163 -8.46 -6.13 -9.34
C SER A 163 -7.07 -6.57 -8.89
N VAL A 164 -6.82 -7.89 -8.82
CA VAL A 164 -5.50 -8.44 -8.48
C VAL A 164 -4.47 -8.04 -9.52
N ARG A 165 -4.75 -8.24 -10.82
CA ARG A 165 -3.85 -7.82 -11.92
C ARG A 165 -3.58 -6.32 -11.91
N THR A 166 -4.58 -5.51 -11.58
CA THR A 166 -4.40 -4.06 -11.45
C THR A 166 -3.43 -3.71 -10.33
N MET A 167 -3.55 -4.37 -9.18
CA MET A 167 -2.61 -4.19 -8.07
C MET A 167 -1.18 -4.58 -8.47
N GLU A 168 -1.01 -5.69 -9.19
CA GLU A 168 0.29 -6.15 -9.70
C GLU A 168 0.89 -5.13 -10.68
N GLN A 169 0.11 -4.64 -11.64
CA GLN A 169 0.56 -3.63 -12.62
C GLN A 169 0.98 -2.32 -11.97
N ILE A 170 0.23 -1.87 -10.94
CA ILE A 170 0.60 -0.70 -10.15
C ILE A 170 1.91 -0.95 -9.42
N ALA A 171 2.05 -2.09 -8.73
CA ALA A 171 3.27 -2.41 -8.00
C ALA A 171 4.49 -2.50 -8.94
N GLU A 172 4.33 -3.08 -10.14
CA GLU A 172 5.38 -3.15 -11.15
C GLU A 172 5.77 -1.76 -11.66
N ALA A 173 4.81 -0.94 -12.05
CA ALA A 173 5.08 0.42 -12.51
C ALA A 173 5.75 1.28 -11.45
N GLU A 174 5.33 1.14 -10.19
CA GLU A 174 5.87 1.90 -9.07
C GLU A 174 7.24 1.39 -8.58
N SER A 175 7.62 0.15 -8.92
CA SER A 175 8.93 -0.39 -8.58
C SER A 175 10.08 0.37 -9.27
N ALA A 176 9.82 0.93 -10.45
CA ALA A 176 10.78 1.73 -11.19
C ALA A 176 11.01 3.13 -10.59
N LYS A 177 10.12 3.60 -9.71
CA LYS A 177 10.21 4.91 -9.08
C LYS A 177 10.82 4.80 -7.69
N PRO A 178 11.72 5.70 -7.29
CA PRO A 178 12.28 5.71 -5.94
C PRO A 178 11.23 6.16 -4.91
N GLY A 179 11.49 5.89 -3.63
CA GLY A 179 10.68 6.38 -2.53
C GLY A 179 9.52 5.44 -2.13
N ARG A 180 8.87 5.81 -1.04
CA ARG A 180 7.69 5.14 -0.50
C ARG A 180 6.44 5.63 -1.21
N LYS A 181 5.45 4.75 -1.44
CA LYS A 181 4.15 5.09 -2.03
C LYS A 181 3.03 4.68 -1.10
N LEU A 182 2.03 5.53 -1.00
CA LEU A 182 0.78 5.24 -0.31
C LEU A 182 -0.29 5.02 -1.38
N LEU A 183 -0.70 3.78 -1.62
CA LEU A 183 -1.79 3.47 -2.53
C LEU A 183 -3.12 3.52 -1.78
N ILE A 184 -3.85 4.61 -1.91
CA ILE A 184 -5.13 4.85 -1.26
C ILE A 184 -6.24 4.40 -2.21
N TRP A 185 -6.76 3.20 -1.99
CA TRP A 185 -7.80 2.58 -2.82
C TRP A 185 -9.18 2.94 -2.28
N ALA A 186 -9.89 3.82 -2.99
CA ALA A 186 -11.25 4.24 -2.67
C ALA A 186 -12.27 3.37 -3.42
N GLY A 187 -12.94 2.46 -2.68
CA GLY A 187 -13.90 1.53 -3.25
C GLY A 187 -14.41 0.50 -2.25
N PRO A 188 -15.39 -0.32 -2.64
CA PRO A 188 -15.95 -1.35 -1.76
C PRO A 188 -14.96 -2.50 -1.47
N GLY A 189 -13.82 -2.55 -2.14
CA GLY A 189 -12.98 -3.71 -2.29
C GLY A 189 -13.48 -4.61 -3.41
N TRP A 190 -12.73 -5.66 -3.72
CA TRP A 190 -13.13 -6.62 -4.75
C TRP A 190 -13.93 -7.79 -4.19
N PRO A 191 -14.70 -8.51 -5.05
CA PRO A 191 -15.51 -9.63 -4.62
C PRO A 191 -14.66 -10.72 -3.98
N LEU A 192 -15.13 -11.27 -2.89
CA LEU A 192 -14.51 -12.44 -2.26
C LEU A 192 -15.18 -13.68 -2.83
N LEU A 193 -14.38 -14.55 -3.41
CA LEU A 193 -14.84 -15.78 -4.04
C LEU A 193 -14.93 -16.94 -3.03
N ASP A 194 -15.46 -16.63 -1.85
CA ASP A 194 -15.68 -17.65 -0.82
C ASP A 194 -17.06 -18.30 -1.03
N THR A 195 -17.18 -19.06 -2.11
CA THR A 195 -18.38 -19.87 -2.37
C THR A 195 -18.13 -21.26 -1.84
N PRO A 196 -18.93 -21.76 -0.88
CA PRO A 196 -18.92 -23.18 -0.51
C PRO A 196 -19.29 -24.00 -1.75
N GLY A 197 -18.31 -24.58 -2.43
CA GLY A 197 -18.52 -25.37 -3.65
C GLY A 197 -17.42 -25.22 -4.69
N ILE A 198 -16.65 -24.15 -4.71
CA ILE A 198 -15.40 -24.10 -5.46
C ILE A 198 -14.35 -24.82 -4.62
N GLN A 199 -14.32 -26.16 -4.72
CA GLN A 199 -13.19 -26.92 -4.22
C GLN A 199 -11.99 -26.54 -5.09
N SER A 200 -11.12 -25.69 -4.55
CA SER A 200 -9.87 -25.37 -5.22
C SER A 200 -9.06 -26.65 -5.38
N THR A 201 -8.76 -27.02 -6.62
CA THR A 201 -7.87 -28.13 -6.91
C THR A 201 -6.49 -27.87 -6.33
N ASP A 202 -5.67 -28.89 -6.13
CA ASP A 202 -4.28 -28.73 -5.68
C ASP A 202 -3.49 -27.79 -6.59
N THR A 203 -3.77 -27.81 -7.89
CA THR A 203 -3.18 -26.89 -8.86
C THR A 203 -3.65 -25.45 -8.63
N GLY A 204 -4.94 -25.23 -8.40
CA GLY A 204 -5.48 -23.91 -8.10
C GLY A 204 -4.94 -23.35 -6.81
N ARG A 205 -4.78 -24.15 -5.75
CA ARG A 205 -4.16 -23.69 -4.49
C ARG A 205 -2.69 -23.31 -4.66
N ARG A 206 -1.92 -24.10 -5.45
CA ARG A 206 -0.53 -23.74 -5.77
C ARG A 206 -0.42 -22.45 -6.57
N GLN A 207 -1.31 -22.24 -7.53
CA GLN A 207 -1.37 -21.00 -8.30
C GLN A 207 -1.71 -19.81 -7.40
N MET A 208 -2.75 -19.93 -6.58
CA MET A 208 -3.15 -18.91 -5.61
C MET A 208 -2.01 -18.55 -4.64
N PHE A 209 -1.29 -19.56 -4.15
CA PHE A 209 -0.12 -19.37 -3.29
C PHE A 209 0.98 -18.58 -4.02
N ALA A 210 1.26 -18.92 -5.28
CA ALA A 210 2.24 -18.20 -6.08
C ALA A 210 1.84 -16.74 -6.30
N GLU A 211 0.56 -16.43 -6.55
CA GLU A 211 0.02 -15.08 -6.68
C GLU A 211 0.16 -14.27 -5.38
N ILE A 212 -0.15 -14.89 -4.23
CA ILE A 212 0.02 -14.25 -2.90
C ILE A 212 1.48 -13.88 -2.66
N VAL A 213 2.40 -14.80 -2.95
CA VAL A 213 3.85 -14.61 -2.78
C VAL A 213 4.34 -13.49 -3.70
N ASP A 214 4.01 -13.57 -4.99
CA ASP A 214 4.47 -12.62 -6.00
C ASP A 214 3.98 -11.20 -5.69
N LEU A 215 2.69 -11.04 -5.42
CA LEU A 215 2.12 -9.73 -5.08
C LEU A 215 2.73 -9.17 -3.78
N SER A 216 2.96 -10.00 -2.76
CA SER A 216 3.64 -9.56 -1.53
C SER A 216 5.06 -9.05 -1.80
N LYS A 217 5.83 -9.76 -2.65
CA LYS A 217 7.17 -9.36 -3.06
C LYS A 217 7.14 -8.05 -3.85
N ARG A 218 6.27 -7.95 -4.88
CA ARG A 218 6.13 -6.74 -5.71
C ARG A 218 5.77 -5.50 -4.90
N LEU A 219 4.79 -5.59 -4.00
CA LEU A 219 4.41 -4.48 -3.12
C LEU A 219 5.56 -4.05 -2.19
N ARG A 220 6.36 -5.02 -1.70
CA ARG A 220 7.53 -4.72 -0.89
C ARG A 220 8.60 -3.99 -1.71
N ASP A 221 8.95 -4.52 -2.86
CA ASP A 221 10.04 -4.02 -3.70
C ASP A 221 9.70 -2.64 -4.27
N ALA A 222 8.44 -2.41 -4.60
CA ALA A 222 7.91 -1.11 -4.98
C ALA A 222 7.75 -0.14 -3.79
N ARG A 223 7.91 -0.59 -2.54
CA ARG A 223 7.66 0.20 -1.31
C ARG A 223 6.24 0.78 -1.26
N VAL A 224 5.27 0.00 -1.70
CA VAL A 224 3.84 0.38 -1.69
C VAL A 224 3.19 -0.08 -0.38
N SER A 225 2.61 0.86 0.35
CA SER A 225 1.68 0.60 1.45
C SER A 225 0.26 0.83 0.95
N VAL A 226 -0.60 -0.18 1.05
CA VAL A 226 -1.98 -0.14 0.56
C VAL A 226 -2.92 0.37 1.66
N TYR A 227 -3.80 1.30 1.32
CA TYR A 227 -4.87 1.80 2.19
C TYR A 227 -6.21 1.42 1.56
N SER A 228 -7.06 0.73 2.31
CA SER A 228 -8.40 0.36 1.87
C SER A 228 -9.41 1.30 2.51
N ILE A 229 -10.01 2.20 1.73
CA ILE A 229 -11.13 3.03 2.18
C ILE A 229 -12.41 2.41 1.64
N SER A 230 -13.17 1.76 2.53
CA SER A 230 -14.44 1.13 2.14
C SER A 230 -15.50 2.19 1.80
N GLN A 231 -15.99 2.14 0.56
CA GLN A 231 -17.16 2.90 0.13
C GLN A 231 -18.26 1.93 -0.28
N GLY A 232 -19.37 1.95 0.43
CA GLY A 232 -20.55 1.14 0.12
C GLY A 232 -21.23 0.59 1.35
N THR A 233 -22.47 0.13 1.16
CA THR A 233 -23.27 -0.53 2.18
C THR A 233 -22.54 -1.78 2.64
N PRO A 234 -22.50 -2.07 3.95
CA PRO A 234 -22.05 -3.37 4.42
C PRO A 234 -22.87 -4.44 3.71
N GLY A 235 -22.23 -5.17 2.81
CA GLY A 235 -22.88 -6.26 2.08
C GLY A 235 -23.31 -7.38 3.01
N LEU A 236 -24.20 -8.23 2.54
CA LEU A 236 -24.62 -9.46 3.18
C LEU A 236 -23.40 -10.31 3.54
N GLY A 237 -23.10 -10.41 4.82
CA GLY A 237 -21.95 -11.13 5.35
C GLY A 237 -20.79 -10.18 5.69
N THR A 238 -20.51 -10.04 6.98
CA THR A 238 -19.34 -9.29 7.44
C THR A 238 -18.12 -10.15 7.16
N PHE A 239 -17.37 -9.80 6.09
CA PHE A 239 -16.09 -10.45 5.85
C PHE A 239 -15.13 -10.10 6.98
N LEU A 240 -14.75 -11.10 7.75
CA LEU A 240 -13.79 -11.00 8.83
C LEU A 240 -12.37 -11.12 8.26
N TYR A 241 -11.88 -10.06 7.61
CA TYR A 241 -10.54 -10.04 7.02
C TYR A 241 -9.44 -10.32 8.05
N GLN A 242 -9.72 -10.13 9.34
CA GLN A 242 -8.80 -10.42 10.44
C GLN A 242 -8.38 -11.89 10.49
N ASP A 243 -9.22 -12.81 10.04
CA ASP A 243 -8.92 -14.24 10.01
C ASP A 243 -7.84 -14.59 8.96
N PHE A 244 -7.61 -13.70 7.98
CA PHE A 244 -6.68 -13.84 6.88
C PHE A 244 -5.41 -13.00 7.01
N LEU A 245 -5.21 -12.30 8.13
CA LEU A 245 -4.02 -11.44 8.32
C LEU A 245 -2.73 -12.21 8.54
N LYS A 246 -2.82 -13.48 8.94
CA LYS A 246 -1.64 -14.34 9.06
C LYS A 246 -1.14 -14.70 7.66
N GLY A 247 0.18 -14.59 7.46
CA GLY A 247 0.78 -14.95 6.20
C GLY A 247 0.57 -16.42 5.84
N VAL A 248 0.41 -16.69 4.56
CA VAL A 248 0.17 -18.03 4.03
C VAL A 248 1.49 -18.78 3.95
N LYS A 249 1.63 -19.89 4.71
CA LYS A 249 2.90 -20.63 4.82
C LYS A 249 3.06 -21.76 3.81
N ASN A 250 1.98 -22.20 3.19
CA ASN A 250 1.99 -23.28 2.18
C ASN A 250 0.73 -23.20 1.30
N PRO A 251 0.74 -23.86 0.13
CA PRO A 251 -0.37 -23.84 -0.82
C PRO A 251 -1.71 -24.33 -0.24
N ASP A 252 -1.71 -25.28 0.70
CA ASP A 252 -2.93 -25.84 1.26
C ASP A 252 -3.75 -24.83 2.08
N LYS A 253 -3.14 -23.72 2.44
CA LYS A 253 -3.76 -22.63 3.20
C LYS A 253 -4.05 -21.39 2.34
N ALA A 254 -3.73 -21.47 1.03
CA ALA A 254 -3.97 -20.34 0.12
C ALA A 254 -5.44 -20.30 -0.32
N ASN A 255 -6.06 -19.15 -0.16
CA ASN A 255 -7.45 -18.87 -0.51
C ASN A 255 -7.58 -17.48 -1.12
N ALA A 256 -8.60 -17.25 -1.96
CA ALA A 256 -8.86 -15.92 -2.54
C ALA A 256 -8.99 -14.80 -1.49
N PRO A 257 -9.60 -15.00 -0.31
CA PRO A 257 -9.61 -13.99 0.75
C PRO A 257 -8.24 -13.51 1.24
N ASN A 258 -7.15 -14.28 1.06
CA ASN A 258 -5.80 -13.81 1.38
C ASN A 258 -5.33 -12.67 0.47
N LEU A 259 -5.91 -12.54 -0.72
CA LEU A 259 -5.69 -11.43 -1.66
C LEU A 259 -6.72 -10.31 -1.50
N ALA A 260 -7.62 -10.36 -0.51
CA ALA A 260 -8.58 -9.30 -0.30
C ALA A 260 -7.90 -7.96 -0.02
N LEU A 261 -8.43 -6.86 -0.57
CA LEU A 261 -7.86 -5.52 -0.43
C LEU A 261 -7.56 -5.15 1.03
N LYS A 262 -8.46 -5.49 1.96
CA LYS A 262 -8.28 -5.22 3.39
C LYS A 262 -7.12 -6.02 4.01
N VAL A 263 -6.92 -7.25 3.55
CA VAL A 263 -5.79 -8.09 3.98
C VAL A 263 -4.49 -7.50 3.47
N LEU A 264 -4.43 -7.18 2.17
CA LEU A 264 -3.25 -6.55 1.55
C LEU A 264 -2.92 -5.20 2.20
N ALA A 265 -3.94 -4.41 2.58
CA ALA A 265 -3.73 -3.15 3.27
C ALA A 265 -2.96 -3.34 4.58
N VAL A 266 -3.41 -4.25 5.44
CA VAL A 266 -2.71 -4.51 6.71
C VAL A 266 -1.33 -5.14 6.48
N GLN A 267 -1.25 -6.15 5.59
CA GLN A 267 0.00 -6.87 5.33
C GLN A 267 1.08 -6.00 4.68
N SER A 268 0.71 -4.96 3.94
CA SER A 268 1.66 -4.02 3.34
C SER A 268 2.09 -2.87 4.26
N GLY A 269 1.54 -2.80 5.47
CA GLY A 269 1.82 -1.74 6.45
C GLY A 269 0.98 -0.48 6.28
N GLY A 270 -0.12 -0.56 5.53
CA GLY A 270 -1.13 0.49 5.45
C GLY A 270 -2.30 0.23 6.41
N ARG A 271 -3.48 0.77 6.10
CA ARG A 271 -4.63 0.76 7.01
C ARG A 271 -5.94 0.42 6.30
N VAL A 272 -6.86 -0.16 7.06
CA VAL A 272 -8.26 -0.34 6.66
C VAL A 272 -9.08 0.77 7.32
N VAL A 273 -9.76 1.57 6.49
CA VAL A 273 -10.61 2.68 6.94
C VAL A 273 -12.07 2.29 6.67
N GLY A 274 -12.88 2.35 7.72
CA GLY A 274 -14.31 2.02 7.64
C GLY A 274 -15.11 3.03 6.80
N PRO A 275 -16.34 2.69 6.43
CA PRO A 275 -17.18 3.59 5.64
C PRO A 275 -17.53 4.86 6.42
N ASP A 276 -17.42 6.00 5.74
CA ASP A 276 -17.81 7.32 6.23
C ASP A 276 -18.33 8.15 5.06
N ASN A 277 -19.15 9.14 5.34
CA ASN A 277 -19.64 10.08 4.31
C ASN A 277 -18.58 11.15 3.95
N ASP A 278 -17.56 11.34 4.79
CA ASP A 278 -16.42 12.24 4.54
C ASP A 278 -15.24 11.49 3.92
N LEU A 279 -15.41 11.00 2.70
CA LEU A 279 -14.34 10.34 1.97
C LEU A 279 -13.16 11.28 1.72
N ALA A 280 -13.40 12.58 1.49
CA ALA A 280 -12.33 13.56 1.30
C ALA A 280 -11.42 13.64 2.54
N GLY A 281 -12.00 13.72 3.73
CA GLY A 281 -11.27 13.69 4.99
C GLY A 281 -10.57 12.35 5.23
N GLN A 282 -11.18 11.22 4.86
CA GLN A 282 -10.55 9.91 4.96
C GLN A 282 -9.30 9.80 4.06
N ILE A 283 -9.37 10.28 2.80
CA ILE A 283 -8.22 10.34 1.90
C ILE A 283 -7.12 11.24 2.50
N ALA A 284 -7.48 12.43 2.98
CA ALA A 284 -6.53 13.35 3.62
C ALA A 284 -5.86 12.71 4.85
N ASN A 285 -6.62 11.95 5.66
CA ASN A 285 -6.07 11.24 6.81
C ASN A 285 -5.08 10.14 6.41
N CYS A 286 -5.37 9.39 5.34
CA CYS A 286 -4.43 8.40 4.81
C CYS A 286 -3.18 9.07 4.23
N ALA A 287 -3.35 10.17 3.50
CA ALA A 287 -2.25 10.92 2.89
C ALA A 287 -1.29 11.53 3.93
N ARG A 288 -1.76 11.84 5.15
CA ARG A 288 -0.90 12.31 6.26
C ARG A 288 0.15 11.28 6.69
N ASP A 289 -0.05 10.00 6.40
CA ASP A 289 0.93 8.94 6.66
C ASP A 289 2.16 9.02 5.74
N ALA A 290 2.17 9.93 4.76
CA ALA A 290 3.35 10.36 4.03
C ALA A 290 4.31 11.23 4.87
N GLY A 291 3.86 11.75 6.02
CA GLY A 291 4.65 12.54 6.95
C GLY A 291 5.78 11.74 7.61
N PRO A 292 6.14 12.02 8.87
CA PRO A 292 7.25 11.34 9.52
C PRO A 292 7.09 9.81 9.52
N TYR A 293 8.14 9.11 9.11
CA TYR A 293 8.23 7.66 9.15
C TYR A 293 9.68 7.20 9.31
N TYR A 294 9.89 5.92 9.51
CA TYR A 294 11.20 5.31 9.71
C TYR A 294 11.44 4.20 8.71
N THR A 295 12.68 4.01 8.31
CA THR A 295 13.10 2.87 7.50
C THR A 295 14.12 2.06 8.28
N LEU A 296 13.86 0.76 8.39
CA LEU A 296 14.75 -0.21 9.00
C LEU A 296 15.24 -1.18 7.93
N SER A 297 16.48 -1.68 8.06
CA SER A 297 16.91 -2.83 7.29
C SER A 297 17.58 -3.87 8.18
N PHE A 298 17.47 -5.12 7.76
CA PHE A 298 18.07 -6.27 8.43
C PHE A 298 18.39 -7.36 7.40
N ASP A 299 19.32 -8.25 7.74
CA ASP A 299 19.58 -9.43 6.94
C ASP A 299 18.64 -10.54 7.42
N PRO A 300 17.80 -11.11 6.53
CA PRO A 300 16.93 -12.22 6.89
C PRO A 300 17.74 -13.46 7.21
N PRO A 301 17.29 -14.33 8.12
CA PRO A 301 17.87 -15.64 8.27
C PRO A 301 17.73 -16.44 6.96
N LYS A 302 18.62 -17.39 6.72
CA LYS A 302 18.52 -18.25 5.56
C LYS A 302 17.21 -19.07 5.62
N ALA A 303 16.46 -19.08 4.51
CA ALA A 303 15.23 -19.87 4.43
C ALA A 303 15.55 -21.35 4.23
N ASP A 304 14.75 -22.24 4.84
CA ASP A 304 14.88 -23.69 4.67
C ASP A 304 14.26 -24.16 3.35
N ARG A 305 13.37 -23.37 2.76
CA ARG A 305 12.64 -23.67 1.53
C ARG A 305 12.29 -22.40 0.76
N ALA A 306 12.04 -22.57 -0.54
CA ALA A 306 11.55 -21.45 -1.36
C ALA A 306 10.21 -20.92 -0.86
N ASN A 307 10.08 -19.60 -0.93
CA ASN A 307 8.88 -18.88 -0.50
C ASN A 307 8.50 -19.14 0.97
N GLU A 308 9.48 -19.26 1.85
CA GLU A 308 9.25 -19.38 3.28
C GLU A 308 8.71 -18.06 3.83
N TYR A 309 7.55 -18.12 4.50
CA TYR A 309 6.95 -16.95 5.10
C TYR A 309 7.52 -16.68 6.49
N HIS A 310 7.98 -15.46 6.71
CA HIS A 310 8.47 -14.93 7.96
C HIS A 310 7.53 -13.87 8.51
N ASP A 311 7.08 -14.05 9.75
CA ASP A 311 6.31 -13.04 10.48
C ASP A 311 7.22 -11.92 10.95
N LEU A 312 6.90 -10.67 10.62
CA LEU A 312 7.60 -9.47 11.11
C LEU A 312 6.79 -8.73 12.15
N LYS A 313 7.48 -8.30 13.20
CA LYS A 313 6.90 -7.43 14.21
C LYS A 313 7.91 -6.36 14.61
N VAL A 314 7.48 -5.11 14.56
CA VAL A 314 8.24 -3.98 15.06
C VAL A 314 7.56 -3.47 16.32
N LEU A 315 8.34 -3.36 17.39
CA LEU A 315 7.91 -2.81 18.67
C LEU A 315 8.65 -1.48 18.90
N VAL A 316 7.98 -0.55 19.57
CA VAL A 316 8.61 0.69 20.05
C VAL A 316 8.59 0.72 21.56
N SER A 317 9.59 1.36 22.19
CA SER A 317 9.77 1.43 23.63
C SER A 317 8.57 2.06 24.34
N ASN A 318 7.89 3.00 23.70
CA ASN A 318 6.67 3.61 24.22
C ASN A 318 5.43 2.82 23.75
N SER A 319 4.86 2.01 24.62
CA SER A 319 3.70 1.16 24.36
C SER A 319 2.38 1.90 24.12
N THR A 320 2.35 3.23 24.28
CA THR A 320 1.16 4.04 23.94
C THR A 320 1.07 4.38 22.46
N LEU A 321 2.15 4.17 21.72
CA LEU A 321 2.25 4.41 20.28
C LEU A 321 1.79 3.18 19.49
N VAL A 322 1.28 3.43 18.30
CA VAL A 322 0.82 2.41 17.37
C VAL A 322 1.81 2.31 16.22
N VAL A 323 2.21 1.09 15.90
CA VAL A 323 3.17 0.82 14.82
C VAL A 323 2.44 0.22 13.63
N HIS A 324 2.63 0.82 12.46
CA HIS A 324 2.14 0.32 11.19
C HIS A 324 3.35 -0.02 10.30
N THR A 325 3.47 -1.26 9.95
CA THR A 325 4.53 -1.76 9.09
C THR A 325 4.08 -3.05 8.42
N ARG A 326 4.83 -3.52 7.47
CA ARG A 326 4.62 -4.83 6.85
C ARG A 326 4.63 -5.93 7.92
N THR A 327 3.65 -6.85 7.85
CA THR A 327 3.48 -7.90 8.84
C THR A 327 4.32 -9.15 8.59
N GLY A 328 4.96 -9.22 7.43
CA GLY A 328 5.83 -10.35 7.07
C GLY A 328 6.40 -10.23 5.66
N TYR A 329 7.18 -11.24 5.29
CA TYR A 329 7.78 -11.35 3.97
C TYR A 329 8.01 -12.81 3.59
N TYR A 330 8.16 -13.05 2.29
CA TYR A 330 8.56 -14.36 1.75
C TYR A 330 10.05 -14.32 1.42
N ASN A 331 10.77 -15.34 1.88
CA ASN A 331 12.22 -15.48 1.73
C ASN A 331 12.58 -16.66 0.83
N GLU A 332 13.79 -16.61 0.27
CA GLU A 332 14.37 -17.68 -0.54
C GLU A 332 15.57 -18.31 0.19
N PRO A 333 15.95 -19.58 -0.14
CA PRO A 333 17.09 -20.28 0.44
C PRO A 333 18.44 -19.58 0.22
#